data_6393294621a14d98338ed2b6bda4a7d4
#
_entry.id   6393294621a14d98338ed2b6bda4a7d4
#
_cell.length_a   1.000
_cell.length_b   1.000
_cell.length_c   1.000
_cell.angle_alpha   90.00
_cell.angle_beta   90.00
_cell.angle_gamma   90.00
#
_symmetry.space_group_name_H-M   'P 1'
#
loop_
_entity.id
_entity.type
_entity.pdbx_description
1 polymer ?
#
loop_
_entity_poly.entity_id
_entity_poly.type
_entity_poly.pdbx_seq_one_letter_code
_entity_poly.pdbx_strand_id
1 'polypeptide(L)'
;MEKRVTLRSLTKRGRSCAYSEFFFGACVGAWSISLNFHLTACGVSSAQIGVLLCAGYLATAATSFFVGSVGDRRGYPFVMAIGCALMCASLIMTAIFDRLPLFYISHLAYCIGLACVMSMEFNLPLSLVEEDTRQYTYNLVLIMYFLGGIAGNTLCSAMYRIVKNEPYRVVLGLCAITYAALTVFRGTMPRRRQGTEDVKRAWGIRAELRDKRVLGYLIYGVLAFGVFTLSTGMLNLVLREWRGMTDSAVSTVFAGNSFIGCLALLALPKITQRKKLSTIARLALTVQCIALLLITIAPTPLIVFLLFCRTVSCNMLYTAADAPMLRSIPQDKRGSYAGLRIFANHIGMSAASMLSGLFVDRGQFVLLYLTCGFLALAQGIVYCVFCRGNLKALDE
;
A
#
# COMPACT_ATOMS: atom_id res chain seq x y z
N MET A 1 20.58 16.51 28.13
CA MET A 1 19.21 16.92 27.76
C MET A 1 19.02 16.64 26.27
N GLU A 2 18.33 15.56 25.90
CA GLU A 2 17.95 15.34 24.49
C GLU A 2 17.05 16.49 24.05
N LYS A 3 17.48 17.23 23.02
CA LYS A 3 16.63 18.25 22.36
C LYS A 3 15.35 17.58 21.89
N ARG A 4 14.20 17.89 22.50
CA ARG A 4 12.90 17.42 21.99
C ARG A 4 12.73 17.94 20.58
N VAL A 5 12.80 17.05 19.60
CA VAL A 5 12.53 17.35 18.20
C VAL A 5 11.04 17.70 18.07
N THR A 6 10.75 18.87 17.49
CA THR A 6 9.40 19.41 17.30
C THR A 6 9.19 19.79 15.84
N LEU A 7 7.96 20.05 15.44
CA LEU A 7 7.64 20.55 14.08
C LEU A 7 8.46 21.82 13.70
N ARG A 8 8.84 22.64 14.69
CA ARG A 8 9.61 23.86 14.46
C ARG A 8 11.08 23.59 14.15
N SER A 9 11.62 22.44 14.55
CA SER A 9 13.00 22.04 14.24
C SER A 9 13.19 21.56 12.80
N LEU A 10 12.09 21.27 12.07
CA LEU A 10 12.16 20.89 10.66
C LEU A 10 12.39 22.11 9.76
N THR A 11 13.16 21.91 8.68
CA THR A 11 13.27 22.92 7.62
C THR A 11 11.89 23.21 7.03
N LYS A 12 11.66 24.45 6.58
CA LYS A 12 10.38 24.86 5.98
C LYS A 12 10.02 23.95 4.79
N ARG A 13 11.00 23.58 3.96
CA ARG A 13 10.81 22.69 2.80
C ARG A 13 10.54 21.24 3.19
N GLY A 14 11.26 20.69 4.15
CA GLY A 14 11.01 19.34 4.67
C GLY A 14 9.61 19.21 5.26
N ARG A 15 9.17 20.18 6.02
CA ARG A 15 7.82 20.25 6.58
C ARG A 15 6.74 20.35 5.49
N SER A 16 6.91 21.23 4.50
CA SER A 16 5.95 21.36 3.39
C SER A 16 5.89 20.09 2.54
N CYS A 17 7.02 19.41 2.33
CA CYS A 17 7.07 18.15 1.63
C CYS A 17 6.30 17.05 2.40
N ALA A 18 6.52 16.94 3.72
CA ALA A 18 5.78 15.98 4.55
C ALA A 18 4.26 16.26 4.56
N TYR A 19 3.85 17.53 4.59
CA TYR A 19 2.42 17.87 4.49
C TYR A 19 1.81 17.57 3.11
N SER A 20 2.60 17.57 2.04
CA SER A 20 2.09 17.21 0.72
C SER A 20 1.63 15.74 0.64
N GLU A 21 2.13 14.87 1.56
CA GLU A 21 1.70 13.48 1.64
C GLU A 21 0.26 13.32 2.13
N PHE A 22 -0.30 14.32 2.81
CA PHE A 22 -1.74 14.35 3.11
C PHE A 22 -2.58 14.36 1.83
N PHE A 23 -2.25 15.22 0.87
CA PHE A 23 -2.98 15.30 -0.39
C PHE A 23 -2.75 14.06 -1.27
N PHE A 24 -1.54 13.52 -1.25
CA PHE A 24 -1.24 12.27 -1.94
C PHE A 24 -2.04 11.10 -1.35
N GLY A 25 -2.03 10.92 -0.04
CA GLY A 25 -2.81 9.89 0.65
C GLY A 25 -4.32 10.03 0.43
N ALA A 26 -4.84 11.28 0.38
CA ALA A 26 -6.25 11.54 0.08
C ALA A 26 -6.63 11.05 -1.31
N CYS A 27 -5.80 11.33 -2.31
CA CYS A 27 -6.04 10.86 -3.67
C CYS A 27 -5.93 9.34 -3.80
N VAL A 28 -4.94 8.71 -3.15
CA VAL A 28 -4.80 7.24 -3.17
C VAL A 28 -6.00 6.57 -2.51
N GLY A 29 -6.46 7.07 -1.34
CA GLY A 29 -7.64 6.57 -0.66
C GLY A 29 -8.90 6.70 -1.52
N ALA A 30 -9.16 7.88 -2.05
CA ALA A 30 -10.31 8.15 -2.91
C ALA A 30 -10.30 7.32 -4.21
N TRP A 31 -9.15 7.23 -4.85
CA TRP A 31 -8.97 6.44 -6.07
C TRP A 31 -9.23 4.95 -5.84
N SER A 32 -8.70 4.38 -4.76
CA SER A 32 -8.82 2.94 -4.47
C SER A 32 -10.26 2.44 -4.34
N ILE A 33 -11.17 3.32 -3.94
CA ILE A 33 -12.61 3.02 -3.87
C ILE A 33 -13.30 3.33 -5.19
N SER A 34 -13.03 4.53 -5.74
CA SER A 34 -13.75 5.04 -6.90
C SER A 34 -13.44 4.30 -8.19
N LEU A 35 -12.23 3.77 -8.34
CA LEU A 35 -11.83 3.06 -9.56
C LEU A 35 -12.75 1.87 -9.85
N ASN A 36 -12.86 0.94 -8.90
CA ASN A 36 -13.68 -0.27 -9.11
C ASN A 36 -15.15 0.07 -9.34
N PHE A 37 -15.70 1.04 -8.58
CA PHE A 37 -17.08 1.49 -8.76
C PHE A 37 -17.30 2.13 -10.14
N HIS A 38 -16.34 2.98 -10.59
CA HIS A 38 -16.42 3.59 -11.90
C HIS A 38 -16.36 2.56 -13.03
N LEU A 39 -15.40 1.64 -12.97
CA LEU A 39 -15.26 0.57 -13.98
C LEU A 39 -16.52 -0.30 -14.05
N THR A 40 -17.10 -0.68 -12.90
CA THR A 40 -18.35 -1.45 -12.86
C THR A 40 -19.52 -0.63 -13.43
N ALA A 41 -19.60 0.67 -13.16
CA ALA A 41 -20.62 1.55 -13.74
C ALA A 41 -20.48 1.68 -15.26
N CYS A 42 -19.26 1.55 -15.81
CA CYS A 42 -18.99 1.48 -17.25
C CYS A 42 -19.20 0.08 -17.85
N GLY A 43 -19.74 -0.89 -17.10
CA GLY A 43 -20.02 -2.23 -17.58
C GLY A 43 -18.81 -3.17 -17.63
N VAL A 44 -17.70 -2.82 -17.00
CA VAL A 44 -16.53 -3.70 -16.89
C VAL A 44 -16.79 -4.77 -15.84
N SER A 45 -16.62 -6.05 -16.19
CA SER A 45 -16.84 -7.17 -15.26
C SER A 45 -15.78 -7.20 -14.16
N SER A 46 -16.12 -7.77 -12.99
CA SER A 46 -15.19 -7.91 -11.87
C SER A 46 -13.97 -8.76 -12.24
N ALA A 47 -14.13 -9.74 -13.10
CA ALA A 47 -13.01 -10.52 -13.64
C ALA A 47 -12.05 -9.66 -14.46
N GLN A 48 -12.57 -8.79 -15.33
CA GLN A 48 -11.75 -7.85 -16.12
C GLN A 48 -11.05 -6.83 -15.23
N ILE A 49 -11.71 -6.33 -14.18
CA ILE A 49 -11.08 -5.45 -13.17
C ILE A 49 -9.94 -6.19 -12.47
N GLY A 50 -10.13 -7.48 -12.12
CA GLY A 50 -9.08 -8.30 -11.51
C GLY A 50 -7.84 -8.44 -12.40
N VAL A 51 -8.02 -8.65 -13.71
CA VAL A 51 -6.92 -8.70 -14.69
C VAL A 51 -6.25 -7.34 -14.83
N LEU A 52 -7.04 -6.25 -14.85
CA LEU A 52 -6.53 -4.88 -14.91
C LEU A 52 -5.63 -4.57 -13.71
N LEU A 53 -6.09 -4.88 -12.49
CA LEU A 53 -5.30 -4.70 -11.27
C LEU A 53 -4.03 -5.59 -11.28
N CYS A 54 -4.13 -6.84 -11.76
CA CYS A 54 -3.00 -7.74 -11.93
C CYS A 54 -1.91 -7.11 -12.81
N ALA A 55 -2.28 -6.62 -13.99
CA ALA A 55 -1.37 -5.94 -14.91
C ALA A 55 -0.71 -4.71 -14.26
N GLY A 56 -1.49 -3.93 -13.49
CA GLY A 56 -0.99 -2.79 -12.73
C GLY A 56 0.06 -3.16 -11.70
N TYR A 57 -0.16 -4.20 -10.91
CA TYR A 57 0.83 -4.68 -9.92
C TYR A 57 2.12 -5.18 -10.60
N LEU A 58 2.03 -5.88 -11.72
CA LEU A 58 3.20 -6.29 -12.49
C LEU A 58 3.98 -5.08 -13.04
N ALA A 59 3.27 -4.06 -13.55
CA ALA A 59 3.89 -2.82 -13.99
C ALA A 59 4.59 -2.08 -12.84
N THR A 60 3.97 -2.03 -11.65
CA THR A 60 4.58 -1.46 -10.44
C THR A 60 5.85 -2.22 -10.06
N ALA A 61 5.81 -3.56 -10.05
CA ALA A 61 6.96 -4.40 -9.76
C ALA A 61 8.12 -4.11 -10.72
N ALA A 62 7.86 -4.14 -12.02
CA ALA A 62 8.87 -3.87 -13.05
C ALA A 62 9.46 -2.46 -12.93
N THR A 63 8.60 -1.45 -12.75
CA THR A 63 9.02 -0.05 -12.63
C THR A 63 9.90 0.20 -11.41
N SER A 64 9.56 -0.40 -10.26
CA SER A 64 10.29 -0.22 -9.00
C SER A 64 11.76 -0.61 -9.07
N PHE A 65 12.14 -1.54 -9.96
CA PHE A 65 13.54 -1.91 -10.17
C PHE A 65 14.39 -0.77 -10.75
N PHE A 66 13.79 0.05 -11.61
CA PHE A 66 14.54 1.07 -12.36
C PHE A 66 14.43 2.46 -11.71
N VAL A 67 13.34 2.74 -11.06
CA VAL A 67 13.02 4.08 -10.54
C VAL A 67 14.03 4.55 -9.50
N GLY A 68 14.54 3.67 -8.64
CA GLY A 68 15.57 4.02 -7.65
C GLY A 68 16.80 4.64 -8.31
N SER A 69 17.33 3.99 -9.34
CA SER A 69 18.53 4.47 -10.07
C SER A 69 18.29 5.78 -10.84
N VAL A 70 17.06 5.98 -11.34
CA VAL A 70 16.67 7.25 -11.98
C VAL A 70 16.60 8.37 -10.94
N GLY A 71 16.05 8.09 -9.76
CA GLY A 71 15.96 9.03 -8.64
C GLY A 71 17.33 9.51 -8.18
N ASP A 72 18.29 8.60 -8.05
CA ASP A 72 19.66 8.92 -7.65
C ASP A 72 20.38 9.80 -8.69
N ARG A 73 20.13 9.57 -9.99
CA ARG A 73 20.77 10.32 -11.09
C ARG A 73 20.09 11.66 -11.37
N ARG A 74 18.75 11.71 -11.45
CA ARG A 74 17.99 12.89 -11.85
C ARG A 74 17.40 13.68 -10.69
N GLY A 75 17.46 13.13 -9.49
CA GLY A 75 16.94 13.70 -8.24
C GLY A 75 15.51 13.23 -7.94
N TYR A 76 15.22 13.03 -6.67
CA TYR A 76 13.93 12.54 -6.15
C TYR A 76 12.73 13.42 -6.54
N PRO A 77 12.83 14.78 -6.52
CA PRO A 77 11.71 15.65 -6.91
C PRO A 77 11.26 15.44 -8.35
N PHE A 78 12.22 15.22 -9.26
CA PHE A 78 11.93 14.97 -10.68
C PHE A 78 11.14 13.69 -10.89
N VAL A 79 11.55 12.60 -10.25
CA VAL A 79 10.86 11.31 -10.36
C VAL A 79 9.46 11.39 -9.77
N MET A 80 9.29 12.02 -8.59
CA MET A 80 7.98 12.20 -7.97
C MET A 80 7.05 13.09 -8.80
N ALA A 81 7.57 14.15 -9.42
CA ALA A 81 6.78 15.03 -10.28
C ALA A 81 6.30 14.28 -11.53
N ILE A 82 7.17 13.50 -12.18
CA ILE A 82 6.76 12.65 -13.33
C ILE A 82 5.72 11.62 -12.88
N GLY A 83 5.90 10.99 -11.72
CA GLY A 83 4.93 10.05 -11.16
C GLY A 83 3.56 10.69 -10.98
N CYS A 84 3.49 11.86 -10.35
CA CYS A 84 2.23 12.60 -10.19
C CYS A 84 1.62 13.02 -11.53
N ALA A 85 2.43 13.43 -12.51
CA ALA A 85 1.95 13.79 -13.85
C ALA A 85 1.33 12.59 -14.58
N LEU A 86 1.96 11.42 -14.50
CA LEU A 86 1.41 10.17 -15.06
C LEU A 86 0.10 9.79 -14.38
N MET A 87 0.01 9.90 -13.05
CA MET A 87 -1.21 9.63 -12.29
C MET A 87 -2.32 10.63 -12.67
N CYS A 88 -2.00 11.91 -12.81
CA CYS A 88 -2.94 12.93 -13.27
C CYS A 88 -3.49 12.59 -14.66
N ALA A 89 -2.63 12.37 -15.65
CA ALA A 89 -3.03 12.04 -17.02
C ALA A 89 -3.87 10.75 -17.07
N SER A 90 -3.49 9.76 -16.29
CA SER A 90 -4.24 8.51 -16.14
C SER A 90 -5.66 8.75 -15.64
N LEU A 91 -5.84 9.53 -14.58
CA LEU A 91 -7.19 9.79 -14.03
C LEU A 91 -8.06 10.61 -14.96
N ILE A 92 -7.48 11.57 -15.67
CA ILE A 92 -8.18 12.32 -16.73
C ILE A 92 -8.66 11.35 -17.81
N MET A 93 -7.79 10.45 -18.29
CA MET A 93 -8.14 9.47 -19.30
C MET A 93 -9.22 8.50 -18.81
N THR A 94 -9.12 8.01 -17.55
CA THR A 94 -10.13 7.15 -16.94
C THR A 94 -11.48 7.85 -16.78
N ALA A 95 -11.49 9.16 -16.46
CA ALA A 95 -12.72 9.92 -16.28
C ALA A 95 -13.42 10.29 -17.59
N ILE A 96 -12.70 10.39 -18.71
CA ILE A 96 -13.26 10.84 -20.00
C ILE A 96 -13.71 9.69 -20.89
N PHE A 97 -12.95 8.58 -20.90
CA PHE A 97 -13.14 7.49 -21.85
C PHE A 97 -13.74 6.25 -21.21
N ASP A 98 -14.78 5.67 -21.83
CA ASP A 98 -15.51 4.47 -21.38
C ASP A 98 -15.16 3.25 -22.24
N ARG A 99 -13.88 3.06 -22.57
CA ARG A 99 -13.41 1.94 -23.38
C ARG A 99 -12.41 1.09 -22.63
N LEU A 100 -12.66 -0.23 -22.57
CA LEU A 100 -11.83 -1.18 -21.83
C LEU A 100 -10.32 -1.08 -22.16
N PRO A 101 -9.86 -1.01 -23.43
CA PRO A 101 -8.42 -0.86 -23.72
C PRO A 101 -7.81 0.41 -23.12
N LEU A 102 -8.57 1.52 -23.11
CA LEU A 102 -8.10 2.80 -22.54
C LEU A 102 -8.02 2.71 -21.00
N PHE A 103 -8.92 1.97 -20.35
CA PHE A 103 -8.81 1.68 -18.92
C PHE A 103 -7.53 0.92 -18.59
N TYR A 104 -7.13 -0.08 -19.40
CA TYR A 104 -5.85 -0.77 -19.21
C TYR A 104 -4.66 0.17 -19.37
N ILE A 105 -4.62 0.98 -20.42
CA ILE A 105 -3.52 1.94 -20.66
C ILE A 105 -3.44 2.95 -19.51
N SER A 106 -4.58 3.52 -19.11
CA SER A 106 -4.63 4.49 -18.02
C SER A 106 -4.19 3.88 -16.70
N HIS A 107 -4.68 2.69 -16.37
CA HIS A 107 -4.32 2.02 -15.12
C HIS A 107 -2.83 1.66 -15.07
N LEU A 108 -2.25 1.18 -16.17
CA LEU A 108 -0.81 0.95 -16.27
C LEU A 108 -0.02 2.24 -16.05
N ALA A 109 -0.42 3.35 -16.67
CA ALA A 109 0.21 4.65 -16.47
C ALA A 109 0.10 5.12 -15.00
N TYR A 110 -1.06 4.92 -14.36
CA TYR A 110 -1.26 5.19 -12.95
C TYR A 110 -0.30 4.38 -12.08
N CYS A 111 -0.20 3.08 -12.30
CA CYS A 111 0.64 2.17 -11.52
C CYS A 111 2.14 2.46 -11.70
N ILE A 112 2.58 2.83 -12.91
CA ILE A 112 3.95 3.31 -13.16
C ILE A 112 4.19 4.62 -12.40
N GLY A 113 3.25 5.57 -12.45
CA GLY A 113 3.32 6.81 -11.69
C GLY A 113 3.37 6.59 -10.18
N LEU A 114 2.51 5.69 -9.68
CA LEU A 114 2.49 5.30 -8.27
C LEU A 114 3.83 4.69 -7.83
N ALA A 115 4.42 3.80 -8.63
CA ALA A 115 5.74 3.22 -8.35
C ALA A 115 6.82 4.31 -8.26
N CYS A 116 6.79 5.32 -9.13
CA CYS A 116 7.71 6.45 -9.08
C CYS A 116 7.58 7.24 -7.77
N VAL A 117 6.36 7.53 -7.34
CA VAL A 117 6.12 8.30 -6.11
C VAL A 117 6.50 7.48 -4.88
N MET A 118 5.96 6.27 -4.74
CA MET A 118 6.18 5.41 -3.57
C MET A 118 7.66 5.06 -3.34
N SER A 119 8.43 4.90 -4.42
CA SER A 119 9.89 4.65 -4.31
C SER A 119 10.66 5.85 -3.75
N MET A 120 10.14 7.07 -3.86
CA MET A 120 10.80 8.32 -3.45
C MET A 120 10.11 8.99 -2.25
N GLU A 121 8.96 8.47 -1.80
CA GLU A 121 8.09 9.06 -0.79
C GLU A 121 8.80 9.43 0.52
N PHE A 122 9.70 8.57 0.98
CA PHE A 122 10.52 8.85 2.17
C PHE A 122 11.83 9.55 1.83
N ASN A 123 12.44 9.19 0.70
CA ASN A 123 13.76 9.70 0.34
C ASN A 123 13.76 11.22 0.14
N LEU A 124 12.74 11.79 -0.49
CA LEU A 124 12.65 13.24 -0.71
C LEU A 124 12.53 14.01 0.60
N PRO A 125 11.54 13.78 1.50
CA PRO A 125 11.45 14.51 2.75
C PRO A 125 12.69 14.36 3.63
N LEU A 126 13.25 13.15 3.72
CA LEU A 126 14.44 12.86 4.52
C LEU A 126 15.70 13.53 3.98
N SER A 127 15.78 13.79 2.66
CA SER A 127 16.90 14.53 2.06
C SER A 127 16.86 16.04 2.34
N LEU A 128 15.71 16.57 2.78
CA LEU A 128 15.46 18.01 3.03
C LEU A 128 15.59 18.40 4.50
N VAL A 129 15.92 17.46 5.38
CA VAL A 129 16.00 17.67 6.83
C VAL A 129 17.36 17.21 7.37
N GLU A 130 17.70 17.67 8.58
CA GLU A 130 18.91 17.28 9.30
C GLU A 130 18.78 15.86 9.86
N GLU A 131 19.91 15.21 10.13
CA GLU A 131 19.96 13.79 10.49
C GLU A 131 19.24 13.49 11.81
N ASP A 132 19.35 14.35 12.80
CA ASP A 132 18.67 14.25 14.11
C ASP A 132 17.14 14.33 14.00
N THR A 133 16.60 14.96 12.93
CA THR A 133 15.16 15.11 12.69
C THR A 133 14.57 14.06 11.74
N ARG A 134 15.38 13.19 11.14
CA ARG A 134 14.93 12.20 10.13
C ARG A 134 13.84 11.27 10.65
N GLN A 135 13.99 10.72 11.86
CA GLN A 135 12.99 9.80 12.42
C GLN A 135 11.64 10.51 12.64
N TYR A 136 11.68 11.74 13.10
CA TYR A 136 10.46 12.55 13.27
C TYR A 136 9.79 12.84 11.93
N THR A 137 10.58 13.19 10.91
CA THR A 137 10.09 13.44 9.55
C THR A 137 9.47 12.20 8.94
N TYR A 138 10.09 11.03 9.08
CA TYR A 138 9.55 9.76 8.64
C TYR A 138 8.15 9.49 9.22
N ASN A 139 8.02 9.65 10.54
CA ASN A 139 6.74 9.48 11.22
C ASN A 139 5.69 10.50 10.75
N LEU A 140 6.10 11.75 10.52
CA LEU A 140 5.20 12.81 10.04
C LEU A 140 4.66 12.49 8.64
N VAL A 141 5.51 12.01 7.71
CA VAL A 141 5.12 11.56 6.38
C VAL A 141 4.04 10.48 6.48
N LEU A 142 4.26 9.44 7.28
CA LEU A 142 3.30 8.36 7.48
C LEU A 142 1.97 8.87 8.05
N ILE A 143 2.03 9.71 9.09
CA ILE A 143 0.82 10.27 9.72
C ILE A 143 0.04 11.10 8.69
N MET A 144 0.71 11.95 7.92
CA MET A 144 0.05 12.77 6.90
C MET A 144 -0.58 11.91 5.81
N TYR A 145 0.10 10.88 5.34
CA TYR A 145 -0.44 9.94 4.36
C TYR A 145 -1.73 9.25 4.86
N PHE A 146 -1.71 8.71 6.09
CA PHE A 146 -2.90 8.05 6.65
C PHE A 146 -4.05 9.02 6.93
N LEU A 147 -3.76 10.21 7.46
CA LEU A 147 -4.78 11.26 7.65
C LEU A 147 -5.39 11.67 6.30
N GLY A 148 -4.56 11.77 5.26
CA GLY A 148 -5.01 11.99 3.90
C GLY A 148 -5.95 10.88 3.44
N GLY A 149 -5.58 9.62 3.62
CA GLY A 149 -6.43 8.48 3.27
C GLY A 149 -7.80 8.52 3.96
N ILE A 150 -7.86 8.88 5.24
CA ILE A 150 -9.12 9.10 5.96
C ILE A 150 -9.93 10.21 5.30
N ALA A 151 -9.31 11.35 5.02
CA ALA A 151 -9.98 12.50 4.41
C ALA A 151 -10.51 12.17 3.01
N GLY A 152 -9.71 11.49 2.17
CA GLY A 152 -10.11 11.06 0.84
C GLY A 152 -11.29 10.10 0.84
N ASN A 153 -11.26 9.08 1.71
CA ASN A 153 -12.36 8.13 1.85
C ASN A 153 -13.63 8.80 2.39
N THR A 154 -13.49 9.76 3.32
CA THR A 154 -14.63 10.54 3.84
C THR A 154 -15.21 11.46 2.76
N LEU A 155 -14.36 12.09 1.94
CA LEU A 155 -14.78 12.88 0.80
C LEU A 155 -15.58 12.03 -0.21
N CYS A 156 -15.14 10.81 -0.52
CA CYS A 156 -15.88 9.88 -1.36
C CYS A 156 -17.28 9.62 -0.79
N SER A 157 -17.37 9.33 0.52
CA SER A 157 -18.66 9.09 1.18
C SER A 157 -19.61 10.29 1.02
N ALA A 158 -19.11 11.51 1.16
CA ALA A 158 -19.89 12.73 0.97
C ALA A 158 -20.28 12.94 -0.50
N MET A 159 -19.33 12.79 -1.43
CA MET A 159 -19.57 12.97 -2.87
C MET A 159 -20.62 11.99 -3.40
N TYR A 160 -20.58 10.72 -2.99
CA TYR A 160 -21.54 9.71 -3.40
C TYR A 160 -22.97 9.96 -2.88
N ARG A 161 -23.13 10.79 -1.84
CA ARG A 161 -24.46 11.24 -1.35
C ARG A 161 -24.98 12.47 -2.10
N ILE A 162 -24.09 13.41 -2.40
CA ILE A 162 -24.43 14.75 -2.90
C ILE A 162 -24.55 14.73 -4.42
N VAL A 163 -23.57 14.09 -5.10
CA VAL A 163 -23.50 14.07 -6.56
C VAL A 163 -24.30 12.89 -7.09
N LYS A 164 -25.43 13.17 -7.74
CA LYS A 164 -26.32 12.14 -8.26
C LYS A 164 -25.87 11.57 -9.61
N ASN A 165 -25.21 12.40 -10.42
CA ASN A 165 -24.77 12.03 -11.76
C ASN A 165 -23.27 11.77 -11.75
N GLU A 166 -22.86 10.55 -12.09
CA GLU A 166 -21.46 10.14 -12.26
C GLU A 166 -20.51 10.53 -11.11
N PRO A 167 -20.85 10.24 -9.86
CA PRO A 167 -20.07 10.70 -8.69
C PRO A 167 -18.62 10.22 -8.72
N TYR A 168 -18.38 9.05 -9.32
CA TYR A 168 -17.02 8.46 -9.42
C TYR A 168 -16.12 9.28 -10.34
N ARG A 169 -16.64 9.78 -11.48
CA ARG A 169 -15.89 10.66 -12.40
C ARG A 169 -15.52 11.96 -11.72
N VAL A 170 -16.43 12.53 -10.93
CA VAL A 170 -16.16 13.77 -10.18
C VAL A 170 -15.01 13.53 -9.19
N VAL A 171 -15.03 12.43 -8.44
CA VAL A 171 -13.95 12.11 -7.50
C VAL A 171 -12.63 11.88 -8.23
N LEU A 172 -12.62 11.13 -9.33
CA LEU A 172 -11.41 10.91 -10.14
C LEU A 172 -10.87 12.23 -10.72
N GLY A 173 -11.76 13.14 -11.14
CA GLY A 173 -11.39 14.48 -11.60
C GLY A 173 -10.75 15.34 -10.51
N LEU A 174 -11.30 15.33 -9.29
CA LEU A 174 -10.72 16.02 -8.13
C LEU A 174 -9.33 15.47 -7.78
N CYS A 175 -9.16 14.14 -7.83
CA CYS A 175 -7.86 13.52 -7.65
C CYS A 175 -6.87 13.94 -8.77
N ALA A 176 -7.31 14.03 -10.02
CA ALA A 176 -6.47 14.47 -11.12
C ALA A 176 -5.98 15.92 -10.92
N ILE A 177 -6.87 16.84 -10.53
CA ILE A 177 -6.51 18.23 -10.19
C ILE A 177 -5.47 18.25 -9.06
N THR A 178 -5.69 17.46 -8.03
CA THR A 178 -4.76 17.37 -6.89
C THR A 178 -3.38 16.84 -7.32
N TYR A 179 -3.35 15.79 -8.18
CA TYR A 179 -2.07 15.31 -8.73
C TYR A 179 -1.39 16.32 -9.65
N ALA A 180 -2.14 17.13 -10.41
CA ALA A 180 -1.56 18.24 -11.18
C ALA A 180 -0.88 19.27 -10.26
N ALA A 181 -1.55 19.65 -9.15
CA ALA A 181 -0.97 20.54 -8.17
C ALA A 181 0.28 19.93 -7.49
N LEU A 182 0.23 18.63 -7.14
CA LEU A 182 1.38 17.91 -6.59
C LEU A 182 2.53 17.79 -7.60
N THR A 183 2.25 17.66 -8.89
CA THR A 183 3.28 17.66 -9.94
C THR A 183 4.08 18.95 -9.93
N VAL A 184 3.39 20.10 -9.94
CA VAL A 184 4.03 21.41 -9.87
C VAL A 184 4.79 21.56 -8.55
N PHE A 185 4.14 21.30 -7.42
CA PHE A 185 4.73 21.45 -6.10
C PHE A 185 6.01 20.61 -5.95
N ARG A 186 5.97 19.32 -6.28
CA ARG A 186 7.13 18.42 -6.16
C ARG A 186 8.23 18.78 -7.16
N GLY A 187 7.88 19.29 -8.36
CA GLY A 187 8.82 19.78 -9.36
C GLY A 187 9.61 21.00 -8.93
N THR A 188 9.06 21.83 -8.02
CA THR A 188 9.75 23.03 -7.47
C THR A 188 10.68 22.71 -6.30
N MET A 189 10.70 21.47 -5.81
CA MET A 189 11.58 21.08 -4.70
C MET A 189 13.04 21.02 -5.14
N PRO A 190 14.00 21.34 -4.24
CA PRO A 190 15.41 21.37 -4.57
C PRO A 190 15.93 19.97 -4.92
N ARG A 191 16.66 19.89 -6.01
CA ARG A 191 17.35 18.68 -6.45
C ARG A 191 18.65 18.55 -5.68
N ARG A 192 18.70 17.71 -4.67
CA ARG A 192 19.97 17.32 -4.03
C ARG A 192 20.50 16.10 -4.78
N ARG A 193 21.55 16.26 -5.56
CA ARG A 193 22.31 15.14 -6.13
C ARG A 193 23.06 14.50 -4.97
N GLN A 194 22.71 13.28 -4.60
CA GLN A 194 23.60 12.46 -3.79
C GLN A 194 24.72 11.99 -4.74
N GLY A 195 25.97 12.16 -4.29
CA GLY A 195 27.12 11.69 -5.07
C GLY A 195 26.91 10.23 -5.44
N THR A 196 27.09 9.94 -6.72
CA THR A 196 27.10 8.58 -7.25
C THR A 196 28.35 7.89 -6.73
N GLU A 197 28.35 7.38 -5.51
CA GLU A 197 29.14 6.20 -5.24
C GLU A 197 28.55 5.13 -6.15
N ASP A 198 29.40 4.63 -7.06
CA ASP A 198 29.08 3.49 -7.92
C ASP A 198 28.72 2.29 -7.05
N VAL A 199 27.47 2.24 -6.63
CA VAL A 199 26.88 1.01 -6.09
C VAL A 199 26.79 0.09 -7.31
N LYS A 200 27.89 -0.61 -7.56
CA LYS A 200 27.90 -1.80 -8.41
C LYS A 200 26.83 -2.72 -7.82
N ARG A 201 25.60 -2.59 -8.30
CA ARG A 201 24.55 -3.57 -8.04
C ARG A 201 25.05 -4.88 -8.62
N ALA A 202 25.75 -5.64 -7.79
CA ALA A 202 26.07 -7.02 -8.09
C ALA A 202 24.75 -7.75 -8.27
N TRP A 203 24.44 -8.11 -9.51
CA TRP A 203 23.30 -8.96 -9.88
C TRP A 203 23.55 -10.39 -9.37
N GLY A 204 23.56 -10.56 -8.04
CA GLY A 204 23.74 -11.82 -7.36
C GLY A 204 22.41 -12.53 -7.02
N ILE A 205 21.32 -12.23 -7.75
CA ILE A 205 19.98 -12.79 -7.51
C ILE A 205 20.02 -14.32 -7.31
N ARG A 206 20.83 -15.04 -8.10
CA ARG A 206 20.95 -16.50 -7.98
C ARG A 206 21.58 -16.96 -6.65
N ALA A 207 22.52 -16.19 -6.11
CA ALA A 207 23.17 -16.52 -4.83
C ALA A 207 22.22 -16.29 -3.65
N GLU A 208 21.40 -15.25 -3.72
CA GLU A 208 20.43 -14.91 -2.68
C GLU A 208 19.26 -15.90 -2.65
N LEU A 209 18.77 -16.36 -3.79
CA LEU A 209 17.72 -17.38 -3.87
C LEU A 209 18.17 -18.77 -3.38
N ARG A 210 19.47 -19.02 -3.23
CA ARG A 210 20.00 -20.26 -2.62
C ARG A 210 19.93 -20.24 -1.08
N ASP A 211 19.85 -19.06 -0.47
CA ASP A 211 19.68 -18.97 0.99
C ASP A 211 18.23 -19.30 1.35
N LYS A 212 18.04 -20.43 2.05
CA LYS A 212 16.71 -20.91 2.49
C LYS A 212 15.97 -19.88 3.35
N ARG A 213 16.70 -19.00 4.08
CA ARG A 213 16.11 -17.93 4.88
C ARG A 213 15.50 -16.88 3.99
N VAL A 214 16.26 -16.40 2.99
CA VAL A 214 15.78 -15.41 2.00
C VAL A 214 14.58 -15.96 1.26
N LEU A 215 14.65 -17.21 0.79
CA LEU A 215 13.52 -17.86 0.10
C LEU A 215 12.27 -17.92 0.99
N GLY A 216 12.43 -18.30 2.27
CA GLY A 216 11.32 -18.32 3.24
C GLY A 216 10.70 -16.93 3.43
N TYR A 217 11.51 -15.87 3.50
CA TYR A 217 11.02 -14.50 3.61
C TYR A 217 10.29 -14.02 2.35
N LEU A 218 10.77 -14.41 1.16
CA LEU A 218 10.09 -14.09 -0.10
C LEU A 218 8.75 -14.80 -0.23
N ILE A 219 8.69 -16.11 0.12
CA ILE A 219 7.43 -16.87 0.14
C ILE A 219 6.44 -16.25 1.15
N TYR A 220 6.92 -15.88 2.34
CA TYR A 220 6.10 -15.15 3.31
C TYR A 220 5.54 -13.86 2.71
N GLY A 221 6.36 -13.06 2.01
CA GLY A 221 5.95 -11.84 1.36
C GLY A 221 4.87 -12.05 0.29
N VAL A 222 5.04 -13.05 -0.58
CA VAL A 222 4.04 -13.45 -1.59
C VAL A 222 2.70 -13.75 -0.93
N LEU A 223 2.71 -14.57 0.14
CA LEU A 223 1.49 -14.95 0.87
C LEU A 223 0.87 -13.74 1.60
N ALA A 224 1.68 -12.94 2.31
CA ALA A 224 1.20 -11.79 3.07
C ALA A 224 0.48 -10.77 2.18
N PHE A 225 1.10 -10.39 1.07
CA PHE A 225 0.53 -9.43 0.13
C PHE A 225 -0.55 -10.06 -0.75
N GLY A 226 -0.49 -11.37 -0.99
CA GLY A 226 -1.57 -12.14 -1.58
C GLY A 226 -2.84 -12.11 -0.73
N VAL A 227 -2.76 -12.42 0.57
CA VAL A 227 -3.87 -12.32 1.54
C VAL A 227 -4.39 -10.89 1.63
N PHE A 228 -3.47 -9.92 1.68
CA PHE A 228 -3.83 -8.51 1.71
C PHE A 228 -4.71 -8.14 0.50
N THR A 229 -4.23 -8.41 -0.71
CA THR A 229 -4.91 -8.01 -1.95
C THR A 229 -6.18 -8.82 -2.20
N LEU A 230 -6.16 -10.14 -1.94
CA LEU A 230 -7.34 -10.98 -2.09
C LEU A 230 -8.50 -10.49 -1.20
N SER A 231 -8.19 -10.05 0.02
CA SER A 231 -9.20 -9.59 0.99
C SER A 231 -9.62 -8.13 0.83
N THR A 232 -8.84 -7.27 0.14
CA THR A 232 -9.12 -5.83 0.03
C THR A 232 -9.19 -5.29 -1.39
N GLY A 233 -8.61 -5.96 -2.37
CA GLY A 233 -8.52 -5.44 -3.75
C GLY A 233 -9.89 -5.15 -4.37
N MET A 234 -10.90 -5.93 -4.02
CA MET A 234 -12.29 -5.73 -4.45
C MET A 234 -13.28 -5.59 -3.28
N LEU A 235 -12.79 -5.24 -2.10
CA LEU A 235 -13.62 -5.14 -0.89
C LEU A 235 -14.81 -4.19 -1.06
N ASN A 236 -14.66 -3.11 -1.80
CA ASN A 236 -15.73 -2.17 -2.10
C ASN A 236 -16.88 -2.83 -2.88
N LEU A 237 -16.57 -3.64 -3.89
CA LEU A 237 -17.58 -4.42 -4.63
C LEU A 237 -18.19 -5.52 -3.76
N VAL A 238 -17.37 -6.22 -2.99
CA VAL A 238 -17.84 -7.26 -2.05
C VAL A 238 -18.85 -6.69 -1.06
N LEU A 239 -18.58 -5.56 -0.42
CA LEU A 239 -19.49 -4.94 0.54
C LEU A 239 -20.79 -4.46 -0.13
N ARG A 240 -20.68 -3.94 -1.37
CA ARG A 240 -21.85 -3.51 -2.15
C ARG A 240 -22.69 -4.70 -2.61
N GLU A 241 -22.10 -5.69 -3.27
CA GLU A 241 -22.81 -6.76 -3.97
C GLU A 241 -23.27 -7.88 -3.01
N TRP A 242 -22.41 -8.26 -2.06
CA TRP A 242 -22.74 -9.32 -1.10
C TRP A 242 -23.56 -8.84 0.08
N ARG A 243 -23.32 -7.60 0.56
CA ARG A 243 -23.97 -7.09 1.78
C ARG A 243 -24.97 -5.97 1.53
N GLY A 244 -25.19 -5.59 0.29
CA GLY A 244 -26.15 -4.55 -0.10
C GLY A 244 -25.84 -3.16 0.45
N MET A 245 -24.55 -2.89 0.78
CA MET A 245 -24.17 -1.59 1.32
C MET A 245 -24.17 -0.53 0.23
N THR A 246 -24.62 0.69 0.56
CA THR A 246 -24.51 1.83 -0.35
C THR A 246 -23.04 2.23 -0.52
N ASP A 247 -22.69 2.80 -1.65
CA ASP A 247 -21.31 3.23 -1.96
C ASP A 247 -20.76 4.21 -0.93
N SER A 248 -21.63 5.08 -0.39
CA SER A 248 -21.29 5.98 0.70
C SER A 248 -20.98 5.23 2.01
N ALA A 249 -21.76 4.19 2.34
CA ALA A 249 -21.51 3.37 3.53
C ALA A 249 -20.19 2.59 3.38
N VAL A 250 -19.93 2.03 2.20
CA VAL A 250 -18.65 1.37 1.87
C VAL A 250 -17.49 2.33 2.08
N SER A 251 -17.57 3.55 1.55
CA SER A 251 -16.51 4.57 1.70
C SER A 251 -16.29 4.95 3.17
N THR A 252 -17.36 4.97 3.98
CA THR A 252 -17.27 5.20 5.44
C THR A 252 -16.51 4.05 6.14
N VAL A 253 -16.74 2.80 5.73
CA VAL A 253 -15.97 1.63 6.23
C VAL A 253 -14.50 1.77 5.90
N PHE A 254 -14.14 2.20 4.68
CA PHE A 254 -12.76 2.44 4.29
C PHE A 254 -12.11 3.59 5.09
N ALA A 255 -12.84 4.67 5.36
CA ALA A 255 -12.37 5.75 6.24
C ALA A 255 -12.10 5.24 7.65
N GLY A 256 -13.03 4.46 8.23
CA GLY A 256 -12.86 3.79 9.52
C GLY A 256 -11.67 2.85 9.54
N ASN A 257 -11.48 2.07 8.47
CA ASN A 257 -10.36 1.15 8.32
C ASN A 257 -9.00 1.90 8.30
N SER A 258 -8.90 3.03 7.58
CA SER A 258 -7.73 3.89 7.58
C SER A 258 -7.48 4.51 8.96
N PHE A 259 -8.53 4.93 9.67
CA PHE A 259 -8.44 5.48 11.02
C PHE A 259 -7.92 4.45 12.03
N ILE A 260 -8.47 3.25 12.03
CA ILE A 260 -8.00 2.14 12.89
C ILE A 260 -6.56 1.74 12.55
N GLY A 261 -6.21 1.73 11.27
CA GLY A 261 -4.83 1.52 10.81
C GLY A 261 -3.85 2.55 11.38
N CYS A 262 -4.23 3.82 11.36
CA CYS A 262 -3.45 4.91 11.96
C CYS A 262 -3.28 4.72 13.47
N LEU A 263 -4.35 4.41 14.20
CA LEU A 263 -4.29 4.14 15.64
C LEU A 263 -3.39 2.94 15.97
N ALA A 264 -3.46 1.87 15.18
CA ALA A 264 -2.61 0.69 15.35
C ALA A 264 -1.12 1.06 15.22
N LEU A 265 -0.75 1.86 14.22
CA LEU A 265 0.63 2.33 14.03
C LEU A 265 1.12 3.23 15.18
N LEU A 266 0.26 4.11 15.70
CA LEU A 266 0.60 4.97 16.85
C LEU A 266 0.76 4.18 18.15
N ALA A 267 -0.03 3.12 18.35
CA ALA A 267 0.07 2.25 19.52
C ALA A 267 1.27 1.29 19.48
N LEU A 268 1.75 0.97 18.28
CA LEU A 268 2.73 -0.09 18.02
C LEU A 268 4.07 0.09 18.79
N PRO A 269 4.70 1.29 18.86
CA PRO A 269 5.93 1.46 19.63
C PRO A 269 5.78 1.10 21.11
N LYS A 270 4.63 1.40 21.74
CA LYS A 270 4.35 1.04 23.13
C LYS A 270 4.17 -0.45 23.32
N ILE A 271 3.58 -1.13 22.34
CA ILE A 271 3.36 -2.59 22.38
C ILE A 271 4.69 -3.34 22.20
N THR A 272 5.51 -2.91 21.24
CA THR A 272 6.82 -3.54 20.96
C THR A 272 7.85 -3.35 22.07
N GLN A 273 7.74 -2.30 22.87
CA GLN A 273 8.57 -2.14 24.08
C GLN A 273 8.24 -3.15 25.20
N ARG A 274 7.01 -3.68 25.23
CA ARG A 274 6.53 -4.55 26.30
C ARG A 274 6.49 -6.03 25.93
N LYS A 275 6.45 -6.36 24.65
CA LYS A 275 6.24 -7.73 24.15
C LYS A 275 7.24 -8.07 23.07
N LYS A 276 7.70 -9.33 23.05
CA LYS A 276 8.58 -9.85 22.00
C LYS A 276 7.91 -9.78 20.63
N LEU A 277 8.65 -9.36 19.61
CA LEU A 277 8.15 -9.22 18.23
C LEU A 277 7.57 -10.53 17.69
N SER A 278 8.23 -11.65 17.99
CA SER A 278 7.74 -12.99 17.59
C SER A 278 6.38 -13.36 18.20
N THR A 279 6.06 -12.86 19.39
CA THR A 279 4.75 -13.07 20.03
C THR A 279 3.68 -12.20 19.39
N ILE A 280 4.02 -10.93 19.09
CA ILE A 280 3.12 -10.00 18.39
C ILE A 280 2.79 -10.55 16.99
N ALA A 281 3.79 -11.01 16.24
CA ALA A 281 3.60 -11.57 14.90
C ALA A 281 2.67 -12.81 14.93
N ARG A 282 2.88 -13.75 15.86
CA ARG A 282 2.00 -14.93 15.97
C ARG A 282 0.57 -14.56 16.31
N LEU A 283 0.38 -13.67 17.29
CA LEU A 283 -0.96 -13.20 17.65
C LEU A 283 -1.66 -12.53 16.46
N ALA A 284 -0.95 -11.64 15.75
CA ALA A 284 -1.49 -10.96 14.59
C ALA A 284 -1.85 -11.93 13.46
N LEU A 285 -1.01 -12.95 13.17
CA LEU A 285 -1.32 -13.99 12.18
C LEU A 285 -2.57 -14.80 12.58
N THR A 286 -2.67 -15.17 13.86
CA THR A 286 -3.84 -15.91 14.37
C THR A 286 -5.11 -15.08 14.27
N VAL A 287 -5.08 -13.81 14.70
CA VAL A 287 -6.25 -12.90 14.62
C VAL A 287 -6.64 -12.65 13.17
N GLN A 288 -5.68 -12.45 12.28
CA GLN A 288 -5.95 -12.27 10.84
C GLN A 288 -6.64 -13.51 10.24
N CYS A 289 -6.12 -14.71 10.51
CA CYS A 289 -6.69 -15.96 10.01
C CYS A 289 -8.12 -16.17 10.51
N ILE A 290 -8.34 -16.04 11.83
CA ILE A 290 -9.66 -16.20 12.45
C ILE A 290 -10.64 -15.14 11.90
N ALA A 291 -10.22 -13.88 11.80
CA ALA A 291 -11.08 -12.81 11.29
C ALA A 291 -11.54 -13.09 9.86
N LEU A 292 -10.63 -13.52 8.97
CA LEU A 292 -10.96 -13.82 7.58
C LEU A 292 -11.90 -15.03 7.45
N LEU A 293 -11.73 -16.07 8.27
CA LEU A 293 -12.63 -17.23 8.28
C LEU A 293 -13.99 -16.87 8.85
N LEU A 294 -14.07 -16.10 9.92
CA LEU A 294 -15.34 -15.69 10.52
C LEU A 294 -16.17 -14.76 9.64
N ILE A 295 -15.54 -13.98 8.74
CA ILE A 295 -16.27 -13.13 7.77
C ILE A 295 -17.24 -13.96 6.92
N THR A 296 -16.99 -15.24 6.68
CA THR A 296 -17.82 -16.11 5.85
C THR A 296 -19.25 -16.31 6.40
N ILE A 297 -19.37 -16.28 7.72
CA ILE A 297 -20.66 -16.55 8.44
C ILE A 297 -21.17 -15.34 9.23
N ALA A 298 -20.39 -14.25 9.28
CA ALA A 298 -20.69 -13.09 10.11
C ALA A 298 -21.82 -12.21 9.51
N PRO A 299 -22.69 -11.60 10.34
CA PRO A 299 -23.56 -10.53 9.89
C PRO A 299 -22.78 -9.24 9.57
N THR A 300 -23.38 -8.34 8.77
CA THR A 300 -22.69 -7.16 8.24
C THR A 300 -21.96 -6.29 9.29
N PRO A 301 -22.52 -5.96 10.47
CA PRO A 301 -21.80 -5.18 11.48
C PRO A 301 -20.55 -5.89 12.00
N LEU A 302 -20.62 -7.22 12.17
CA LEU A 302 -19.50 -8.04 12.63
C LEU A 302 -18.41 -8.13 11.54
N ILE A 303 -18.79 -8.18 10.27
CA ILE A 303 -17.81 -8.14 9.16
C ILE A 303 -16.98 -6.86 9.22
N VAL A 304 -17.60 -5.70 9.41
CA VAL A 304 -16.87 -4.43 9.53
C VAL A 304 -15.88 -4.48 10.69
N PHE A 305 -16.29 -4.99 11.83
CA PHE A 305 -15.40 -5.18 12.98
C PHE A 305 -14.24 -6.13 12.67
N LEU A 306 -14.50 -7.27 12.03
CA LEU A 306 -13.49 -8.26 11.65
C LEU A 306 -12.50 -7.68 10.62
N LEU A 307 -12.96 -6.83 9.70
CA LEU A 307 -12.09 -6.09 8.77
C LEU A 307 -11.16 -5.12 9.52
N PHE A 308 -11.66 -4.46 10.58
CA PHE A 308 -10.81 -3.63 11.43
C PHE A 308 -9.75 -4.46 12.19
N CYS A 309 -10.15 -5.60 12.78
CA CYS A 309 -9.21 -6.54 13.41
C CYS A 309 -8.13 -7.01 12.42
N ARG A 310 -8.53 -7.35 11.20
CA ARG A 310 -7.60 -7.74 10.13
C ARG A 310 -6.64 -6.59 9.80
N THR A 311 -7.10 -5.34 9.71
CA THR A 311 -6.24 -4.17 9.41
C THR A 311 -5.22 -3.92 10.51
N VAL A 312 -5.63 -4.01 11.78
CA VAL A 312 -4.70 -3.95 12.92
C VAL A 312 -3.64 -5.03 12.81
N SER A 313 -4.06 -6.27 12.50
CA SER A 313 -3.14 -7.40 12.35
C SER A 313 -2.13 -7.18 11.25
N CYS A 314 -2.54 -6.68 10.07
CA CYS A 314 -1.63 -6.38 8.97
C CYS A 314 -0.58 -5.31 9.34
N ASN A 315 -0.99 -4.23 10.01
CA ASN A 315 -0.06 -3.19 10.45
C ASN A 315 0.94 -3.72 11.51
N MET A 316 0.47 -4.60 12.41
CA MET A 316 1.35 -5.26 13.38
C MET A 316 2.35 -6.20 12.69
N LEU A 317 1.94 -6.96 11.68
CA LEU A 317 2.82 -7.85 10.93
C LEU A 317 3.90 -7.10 10.16
N TYR A 318 3.57 -5.95 9.59
CA TYR A 318 4.57 -5.10 8.92
C TYR A 318 5.74 -4.75 9.85
N THR A 319 5.47 -4.45 11.12
CA THR A 319 6.52 -4.09 12.09
C THR A 319 7.12 -5.31 12.78
N ALA A 320 6.31 -6.32 13.11
CA ALA A 320 6.77 -7.46 13.93
C ALA A 320 7.35 -8.62 13.11
N ALA A 321 7.13 -8.64 11.80
CA ALA A 321 7.67 -9.67 10.90
C ALA A 321 8.51 -9.06 9.78
N ASP A 322 7.94 -8.17 8.96
CA ASP A 322 8.59 -7.66 7.76
C ASP A 322 9.84 -6.82 8.04
N ALA A 323 9.78 -5.88 9.00
CA ALA A 323 10.91 -5.03 9.33
C ALA A 323 12.07 -5.82 9.96
N PRO A 324 11.84 -6.76 10.91
CA PRO A 324 12.88 -7.66 11.41
C PRO A 324 13.50 -8.56 10.33
N MET A 325 12.70 -9.09 9.38
CA MET A 325 13.23 -9.86 8.25
C MET A 325 14.27 -9.08 7.47
N LEU A 326 13.98 -7.81 7.15
CA LEU A 326 14.93 -6.93 6.46
C LEU A 326 16.19 -6.68 7.31
N ARG A 327 16.04 -6.49 8.62
CA ARG A 327 17.18 -6.25 9.54
C ARG A 327 18.07 -7.48 9.68
N SER A 328 17.53 -8.69 9.57
CA SER A 328 18.29 -9.95 9.69
C SER A 328 19.20 -10.23 8.48
N ILE A 329 19.03 -9.49 7.37
CA ILE A 329 19.87 -9.61 6.18
C ILE A 329 21.14 -8.77 6.37
N PRO A 330 22.34 -9.30 6.00
CA PRO A 330 23.61 -8.56 6.00
C PRO A 330 23.50 -7.23 5.26
N GLN A 331 24.17 -6.19 5.75
CA GLN A 331 24.02 -4.82 5.29
C GLN A 331 24.32 -4.65 3.79
N ASP A 332 25.34 -5.37 3.29
CA ASP A 332 25.76 -5.41 1.89
C ASP A 332 24.69 -6.00 0.95
N LYS A 333 23.82 -6.87 1.45
CA LYS A 333 22.76 -7.56 0.69
C LYS A 333 21.36 -6.98 0.89
N ARG A 334 21.16 -6.05 1.83
CA ARG A 334 19.84 -5.49 2.15
C ARG A 334 19.17 -4.82 0.96
N GLY A 335 19.92 -4.10 0.13
CA GLY A 335 19.39 -3.43 -1.05
C GLY A 335 18.84 -4.41 -2.09
N SER A 336 19.59 -5.46 -2.38
CA SER A 336 19.17 -6.52 -3.31
C SER A 336 17.96 -7.29 -2.78
N TYR A 337 17.99 -7.69 -1.49
CA TYR A 337 16.85 -8.32 -0.84
C TYR A 337 15.58 -7.44 -0.84
N ALA A 338 15.72 -6.14 -0.58
CA ALA A 338 14.56 -5.21 -0.61
C ALA A 338 13.89 -5.18 -1.99
N GLY A 339 14.70 -5.16 -3.06
CA GLY A 339 14.18 -5.23 -4.44
C GLY A 339 13.47 -6.54 -4.73
N LEU A 340 14.07 -7.69 -4.37
CA LEU A 340 13.46 -9.01 -4.52
C LEU A 340 12.15 -9.13 -3.72
N ARG A 341 12.13 -8.59 -2.50
CA ARG A 341 10.94 -8.59 -1.65
C ARG A 341 9.80 -7.79 -2.27
N ILE A 342 10.08 -6.57 -2.79
CA ILE A 342 9.06 -5.77 -3.47
C ILE A 342 8.49 -6.55 -4.66
N PHE A 343 9.35 -7.18 -5.45
CA PHE A 343 8.92 -8.00 -6.58
C PHE A 343 8.05 -9.19 -6.14
N ALA A 344 8.48 -9.95 -5.13
CA ALA A 344 7.73 -11.08 -4.57
C ALA A 344 6.35 -10.64 -4.05
N ASN A 345 6.28 -9.53 -3.32
CA ASN A 345 5.03 -8.95 -2.83
C ASN A 345 4.05 -8.66 -3.98
N HIS A 346 4.54 -8.04 -5.06
CA HIS A 346 3.70 -7.70 -6.21
C HIS A 346 3.26 -8.93 -7.02
N ILE A 347 4.04 -10.01 -7.05
CA ILE A 347 3.60 -11.30 -7.62
C ILE A 347 2.40 -11.83 -6.81
N GLY A 348 2.48 -11.81 -5.47
CA GLY A 348 1.35 -12.17 -4.60
C GLY A 348 0.11 -11.31 -4.84
N MET A 349 0.31 -9.98 -4.94
CA MET A 349 -0.78 -9.04 -5.24
C MET A 349 -1.41 -9.29 -6.62
N SER A 350 -0.59 -9.56 -7.63
CA SER A 350 -1.06 -9.82 -9.00
C SER A 350 -1.94 -11.06 -9.08
N ALA A 351 -1.47 -12.18 -8.55
CA ALA A 351 -2.24 -13.42 -8.53
C ALA A 351 -3.54 -13.26 -7.73
N ALA A 352 -3.46 -12.61 -6.57
CA ALA A 352 -4.61 -12.40 -5.69
C ALA A 352 -5.67 -11.47 -6.32
N SER A 353 -5.28 -10.42 -7.03
CA SER A 353 -6.24 -9.52 -7.69
C SER A 353 -7.03 -10.23 -8.79
N MET A 354 -6.36 -11.07 -9.58
CA MET A 354 -7.02 -11.88 -10.60
C MET A 354 -8.00 -12.86 -9.98
N LEU A 355 -7.61 -13.57 -8.91
CA LEU A 355 -8.49 -14.50 -8.19
C LEU A 355 -9.67 -13.76 -7.54
N SER A 356 -9.42 -12.60 -6.91
CA SER A 356 -10.47 -11.77 -6.32
C SER A 356 -11.52 -11.37 -7.37
N GLY A 357 -11.05 -10.92 -8.56
CA GLY A 357 -11.93 -10.59 -9.66
C GLY A 357 -12.81 -11.76 -10.10
N LEU A 358 -12.24 -12.94 -10.25
CA LEU A 358 -12.97 -14.17 -10.65
C LEU A 358 -14.02 -14.58 -9.59
N PHE A 359 -13.70 -14.51 -8.30
CA PHE A 359 -14.63 -14.85 -7.24
C PHE A 359 -15.80 -13.85 -7.15
N VAL A 360 -15.50 -12.54 -7.24
CA VAL A 360 -16.53 -11.50 -7.22
C VAL A 360 -17.43 -11.59 -8.44
N ASP A 361 -16.87 -11.78 -9.63
CA ASP A 361 -17.63 -11.93 -10.89
C ASP A 361 -18.62 -13.10 -10.87
N ARG A 362 -18.29 -14.16 -10.13
CA ARG A 362 -19.14 -15.35 -9.96
C ARG A 362 -20.03 -15.29 -8.71
N GLY A 363 -20.00 -14.23 -7.94
CA GLY A 363 -20.72 -14.12 -6.66
C GLY A 363 -20.23 -15.07 -5.57
N GLN A 364 -19.01 -15.61 -5.69
CA GLN A 364 -18.43 -16.61 -4.79
C GLN A 364 -17.73 -15.96 -3.58
N PHE A 365 -18.41 -15.05 -2.89
CA PHE A 365 -17.83 -14.26 -1.79
C PHE A 365 -17.38 -15.11 -0.60
N VAL A 366 -18.13 -16.18 -0.27
CA VAL A 366 -17.74 -17.11 0.80
C VAL A 366 -16.44 -17.81 0.45
N LEU A 367 -16.33 -18.33 -0.80
CA LEU A 367 -15.11 -19.01 -1.27
C LEU A 367 -13.91 -18.05 -1.29
N LEU A 368 -14.12 -16.79 -1.64
CA LEU A 368 -13.08 -15.76 -1.57
C LEU A 368 -12.50 -15.67 -0.15
N TYR A 369 -13.33 -15.50 0.87
CA TYR A 369 -12.84 -15.34 2.25
C TYR A 369 -12.33 -16.64 2.87
N LEU A 370 -12.86 -17.80 2.49
CA LEU A 370 -12.26 -19.09 2.84
C LEU A 370 -10.84 -19.21 2.27
N THR A 371 -10.66 -18.86 0.99
CA THR A 371 -9.33 -18.84 0.36
C THR A 371 -8.39 -17.86 1.07
N CYS A 372 -8.88 -16.66 1.44
CA CYS A 372 -8.09 -15.72 2.25
C CYS A 372 -7.65 -16.34 3.60
N GLY A 373 -8.55 -17.02 4.30
CA GLY A 373 -8.27 -17.67 5.58
C GLY A 373 -7.24 -18.78 5.45
N PHE A 374 -7.35 -19.64 4.43
CA PHE A 374 -6.37 -20.71 4.17
C PHE A 374 -5.00 -20.16 3.77
N LEU A 375 -4.96 -19.11 2.95
CA LEU A 375 -3.69 -18.44 2.62
C LEU A 375 -3.07 -17.76 3.83
N ALA A 376 -3.87 -17.16 4.72
CA ALA A 376 -3.40 -16.59 5.99
C ALA A 376 -2.85 -17.68 6.93
N LEU A 377 -3.46 -18.86 6.96
CA LEU A 377 -2.94 -20.02 7.68
C LEU A 377 -1.60 -20.46 7.10
N ALA A 378 -1.51 -20.59 5.77
CA ALA A 378 -0.26 -20.92 5.08
C ALA A 378 0.85 -19.89 5.37
N GLN A 379 0.52 -18.59 5.36
CA GLN A 379 1.41 -17.50 5.77
C GLN A 379 1.92 -17.72 7.22
N GLY A 380 1.03 -18.08 8.15
CA GLY A 380 1.38 -18.39 9.54
C GLY A 380 2.32 -19.57 9.65
N ILE A 381 2.08 -20.65 8.90
CA ILE A 381 2.95 -21.83 8.86
C ILE A 381 4.34 -21.46 8.33
N VAL A 382 4.41 -20.75 7.20
CA VAL A 382 5.69 -20.29 6.62
C VAL A 382 6.44 -19.39 7.60
N TYR A 383 5.76 -18.49 8.31
CA TYR A 383 6.37 -17.69 9.35
C TYR A 383 6.97 -18.54 10.47
N CYS A 384 6.23 -19.51 10.99
CA CYS A 384 6.68 -20.35 12.08
C CYS A 384 7.86 -21.26 11.69
N VAL A 385 7.83 -21.81 10.48
CA VAL A 385 8.84 -22.78 10.00
C VAL A 385 10.13 -22.09 9.56
N PHE A 386 10.01 -21.03 8.73
CA PHE A 386 11.17 -20.45 8.06
C PHE A 386 11.63 -19.11 8.63
N CYS A 387 10.73 -18.34 9.27
CA CYS A 387 11.04 -16.97 9.65
C CYS A 387 11.34 -16.83 11.14
N ARG A 388 10.56 -17.47 12.00
CA ARG A 388 10.61 -17.30 13.47
C ARG A 388 11.96 -17.61 14.08
N GLY A 389 12.62 -18.70 13.65
CA GLY A 389 13.92 -19.12 14.20
C GLY A 389 15.00 -18.05 14.03
N ASN A 390 15.04 -17.44 12.86
CA ASN A 390 16.01 -16.41 12.51
C ASN A 390 15.70 -15.05 13.15
N LEU A 391 14.45 -14.81 13.57
CA LEU A 391 14.02 -13.55 14.18
C LEU A 391 14.13 -13.57 15.70
N LYS A 392 14.21 -14.76 16.34
CA LYS A 392 14.40 -14.86 17.80
C LYS A 392 15.66 -14.17 18.27
N ALA A 393 16.74 -14.22 17.51
CA ALA A 393 18.00 -13.54 17.82
C ALA A 393 17.88 -12.00 17.83
N LEU A 394 16.80 -11.43 17.33
CA LEU A 394 16.50 -9.99 17.38
C LEU A 394 15.55 -9.64 18.55
N ASP A 395 14.98 -10.65 19.22
CA ASP A 395 14.12 -10.52 20.42
C ASP A 395 14.94 -10.52 21.72
N GLU A 396 16.22 -10.96 21.66
CA GLU A 396 17.22 -10.97 22.73
C GLU A 396 18.08 -9.71 22.69
#